data_4d0d66ead6f9b910e73cd27a6a70712e
#
_entry.id   4d0d66ead6f9b910e73cd27a6a70712e
#
_cell.length_a   1.000
_cell.length_b   1.000
_cell.length_c   1.000
_cell.angle_alpha   90.00
_cell.angle_beta   90.00
_cell.angle_gamma   90.00
#
_symmetry.space_group_name_H-M   'P 1'
#
loop_
_entity.id
_entity.type
_entity.pdbx_description
1 polymer ?
#
loop_
_entity_poly.entity_id
_entity_poly.type
_entity_poly.pdbx_seq_one_letter_code
_entity_poly.pdbx_strand_id
1 'polypeptide(L)'
;MTIEQIEKFIAGNKEDLKEPAKIFFKTRGTVEGIFIRTSDFSELKKKNFWRIVSSKNLDDYKTSKDINLSRIFNGAEFTRLSQK
;
A
#
# COMPACT_ATOMS: atom_id res chain seq x y z
N MET A 1 -5.91 1.80 -10.98
CA MET A 1 -4.76 1.07 -11.54
C MET A 1 -5.05 -0.41 -11.59
N THR A 2 -4.40 -1.09 -12.50
CA THR A 2 -4.52 -2.55 -12.60
C THR A 2 -3.63 -3.22 -11.56
N ILE A 3 -3.92 -4.50 -11.30
CA ILE A 3 -3.11 -5.31 -10.40
C ILE A 3 -1.66 -5.33 -10.87
N GLU A 4 -1.45 -5.50 -12.16
CA GLU A 4 -0.10 -5.56 -12.73
C GLU A 4 0.68 -4.27 -12.54
N GLN A 5 0.04 -3.13 -12.71
CA GLN A 5 0.69 -1.85 -12.51
C GLN A 5 1.12 -1.66 -11.06
N ILE A 6 0.26 -2.05 -10.14
CA ILE A 6 0.56 -1.93 -8.71
C ILE A 6 1.67 -2.90 -8.30
N GLU A 7 1.60 -4.14 -8.78
CA GLU A 7 2.65 -5.12 -8.52
C GLU A 7 4.01 -4.65 -9.01
N LYS A 8 4.04 -4.08 -10.21
CA LYS A 8 5.28 -3.55 -10.77
C LYS A 8 5.88 -2.47 -9.89
N PHE A 9 5.04 -1.58 -9.39
CA PHE A 9 5.49 -0.52 -8.50
C PHE A 9 6.09 -1.09 -7.22
N ILE A 10 5.40 -2.05 -6.62
CA ILE A 10 5.86 -2.69 -5.38
C ILE A 10 7.16 -3.44 -5.60
N ALA A 11 7.25 -4.21 -6.69
CA ALA A 11 8.44 -4.99 -6.99
C ALA A 11 9.65 -4.10 -7.26
N GLY A 12 9.44 -2.99 -7.94
CA GLY A 12 10.52 -2.06 -8.25
C GLY A 12 11.04 -1.32 -7.04
N ASN A 13 10.23 -1.26 -5.97
CA ASN A 13 10.58 -0.50 -4.76
C ASN A 13 10.69 -1.39 -3.53
N LYS A 14 10.92 -2.69 -3.72
CA LYS A 14 10.87 -3.63 -2.60
C LYS A 14 11.88 -3.34 -1.50
N GLU A 15 13.00 -2.75 -1.83
CA GLU A 15 14.00 -2.38 -0.83
C GLU A 15 13.63 -1.07 -0.14
N ASP A 16 12.76 -0.30 -0.78
CA ASP A 16 12.32 1.00 -0.30
C ASP A 16 10.93 0.95 0.32
N LEU A 17 10.40 -0.24 0.60
CA LEU A 17 9.12 -0.36 1.28
C LEU A 17 9.16 0.23 2.68
N LYS A 18 10.34 0.60 3.15
CA LYS A 18 10.51 1.28 4.43
C LYS A 18 10.07 2.74 4.35
N GLU A 19 10.04 3.32 3.15
CA GLU A 19 9.66 4.70 2.96
C GLU A 19 8.25 4.79 2.39
N PRO A 20 7.44 5.72 2.89
CA PRO A 20 6.08 5.85 2.39
C PRO A 20 6.05 6.25 0.92
N ALA A 21 5.13 5.65 0.19
CA ALA A 21 4.82 6.07 -1.17
C ALA A 21 3.59 6.95 -1.13
N LYS A 22 3.41 7.78 -2.14
CA LYS A 22 2.20 8.57 -2.28
C LYS A 22 1.23 7.82 -3.19
N ILE A 23 0.01 7.69 -2.71
CA ILE A 23 -1.04 6.98 -3.42
C ILE A 23 -2.13 7.99 -3.75
N PHE A 24 -2.36 8.19 -5.04
CA PHE A 24 -3.35 9.15 -5.53
C PHE A 24 -4.64 8.42 -5.88
N PHE A 25 -5.76 8.96 -5.46
CA PHE A 25 -7.07 8.35 -5.64
C PHE A 25 -7.95 9.17 -6.56
N LYS A 26 -8.94 8.52 -7.18
CA LYS A 26 -9.88 9.19 -8.07
C LYS A 26 -10.77 10.21 -7.36
N THR A 27 -11.24 9.86 -6.17
CA THR A 27 -12.28 10.63 -5.49
C THR A 27 -11.92 11.10 -4.09
N ARG A 28 -10.71 10.83 -3.63
CA ARG A 28 -10.29 11.22 -2.29
C ARG A 28 -8.88 11.76 -2.33
N GLY A 29 -8.46 12.32 -1.21
CA GLY A 29 -7.12 12.90 -1.11
C GLY A 29 -6.02 11.86 -1.16
N THR A 30 -4.81 12.34 -1.37
CA THR A 30 -3.61 11.51 -1.41
C THR A 30 -3.36 10.86 -0.05
N VAL A 31 -2.96 9.61 -0.06
CA VAL A 31 -2.54 8.89 1.14
C VAL A 31 -1.06 8.57 1.01
N GLU A 32 -0.31 8.82 2.08
CA GLU A 32 1.08 8.39 2.16
C GLU A 32 1.17 7.18 3.06
N GLY A 33 1.83 6.13 2.59
CA GLY A 33 1.96 4.92 3.37
C GLY A 33 2.79 3.87 2.68
N ILE A 34 2.93 2.73 3.33
CA ILE A 34 3.65 1.60 2.76
C ILE A 34 2.71 0.45 2.51
N PHE A 35 2.98 -0.27 1.43
CA PHE A 35 2.29 -1.53 1.15
C PHE A 35 2.93 -2.61 2.02
N ILE A 36 2.10 -3.42 2.66
CA ILE A 36 2.62 -4.51 3.48
C ILE A 36 2.15 -5.84 2.91
N ARG A 37 2.98 -6.86 3.13
CA ARG A 37 2.69 -8.22 2.68
C ARG A 37 2.38 -9.07 3.89
N THR A 38 1.11 -9.35 4.09
CA THR A 38 0.65 -10.21 5.16
C THR A 38 0.32 -11.59 4.58
N SER A 39 -0.12 -12.52 5.42
CA SER A 39 -0.45 -13.86 4.98
C SER A 39 -1.55 -13.88 3.93
N ASP A 40 -2.42 -12.89 3.92
CA ASP A 40 -3.52 -12.80 2.96
C ASP A 40 -3.19 -11.96 1.73
N PHE A 41 -1.91 -11.59 1.55
CA PHE A 41 -1.50 -10.73 0.43
C PHE A 41 -1.96 -11.28 -0.93
N SER A 42 -1.73 -12.56 -1.17
CA SER A 42 -2.08 -13.18 -2.46
C SER A 42 -3.58 -13.16 -2.71
N GLU A 43 -4.37 -13.40 -1.68
CA GLU A 43 -5.83 -13.40 -1.80
C GLU A 43 -6.35 -12.01 -2.10
N LEU A 44 -5.84 -11.01 -1.39
CA LEU A 44 -6.24 -9.62 -1.60
C LEU A 44 -5.82 -9.14 -2.99
N LYS A 45 -4.61 -9.49 -3.40
CA LYS A 45 -4.08 -9.07 -4.69
C LYS A 45 -4.96 -9.52 -5.85
N LYS A 46 -5.49 -10.74 -5.77
CA LYS A 46 -6.38 -11.27 -6.81
C LYS A 46 -7.60 -10.39 -7.01
N LYS A 47 -8.03 -9.71 -5.97
CA LYS A 47 -9.18 -8.83 -6.01
C LYS A 47 -8.81 -7.37 -6.19
N ASN A 48 -7.52 -7.09 -6.41
CA ASN A 48 -6.98 -5.75 -6.50
C ASN A 48 -7.14 -4.97 -5.19
N PHE A 49 -7.02 -5.67 -4.06
CA PHE A 49 -7.05 -5.08 -2.73
C PHE A 49 -5.65 -5.09 -2.15
N TRP A 50 -5.31 -4.02 -1.44
CA TRP A 50 -3.95 -3.82 -0.96
C TRP A 50 -3.97 -3.31 0.48
N ARG A 51 -3.17 -3.92 1.35
CA ARG A 51 -3.01 -3.44 2.71
C ARG A 51 -1.94 -2.38 2.75
N ILE A 52 -2.28 -1.25 3.34
CA ILE A 52 -1.40 -0.10 3.40
C ILE A 52 -1.40 0.44 4.82
N VAL A 53 -0.21 0.69 5.37
CA VAL A 53 -0.06 1.36 6.65
C VAL A 53 0.25 2.81 6.36
N SER A 54 -0.59 3.73 6.82
CA SER A 54 -0.36 5.14 6.58
C SER A 54 0.87 5.63 7.34
N SER A 55 1.50 6.67 6.82
CA SER A 55 2.74 7.17 7.43
C SER A 55 2.60 7.57 8.88
N LYS A 56 1.43 8.06 9.27
CA LYS A 56 1.20 8.45 10.67
C LYS A 56 1.17 7.26 11.64
N ASN A 57 0.92 6.05 11.13
CA ASN A 57 0.90 4.83 11.94
C ASN A 57 2.13 3.98 11.74
N LEU A 58 3.06 4.45 10.91
CA LEU A 58 4.18 3.64 10.50
C LEU A 58 5.11 3.24 11.65
N ASP A 59 5.40 4.17 12.56
CA ASP A 59 6.26 3.86 13.69
C ASP A 59 5.64 2.82 14.61
N ASP A 60 4.35 2.95 14.87
CA ASP A 60 3.63 1.96 15.68
C ASP A 60 3.62 0.60 15.01
N TYR A 61 3.44 0.58 13.70
CA TYR A 61 3.46 -0.67 12.96
C TYR A 61 4.84 -1.33 13.00
N LYS A 62 5.90 -0.56 12.84
CA LYS A 62 7.27 -1.09 12.88
C LYS A 62 7.59 -1.73 14.22
N THR A 63 7.05 -1.18 15.29
CA THR A 63 7.27 -1.68 16.64
C THR A 63 6.42 -2.91 16.95
N SER A 64 5.11 -2.82 16.67
CA SER A 64 4.16 -3.85 17.09
C SER A 64 3.88 -4.91 16.04
N LYS A 65 4.08 -4.59 14.75
CA LYS A 65 3.70 -5.45 13.63
C LYS A 65 2.20 -5.76 13.60
N ASP A 66 1.41 -4.87 14.16
CA ASP A 66 -0.03 -5.06 14.28
C ASP A 66 -0.72 -4.73 12.96
N ILE A 67 -1.24 -5.74 12.27
CA ILE A 67 -1.89 -5.55 10.97
C ILE A 67 -3.17 -4.72 11.07
N ASN A 68 -3.72 -4.56 12.27
CA ASN A 68 -4.89 -3.71 12.48
C ASN A 68 -4.57 -2.23 12.24
N LEU A 69 -3.29 -1.87 12.22
CA LEU A 69 -2.87 -0.52 11.87
C LEU A 69 -2.92 -0.28 10.36
N SER A 70 -3.07 -1.34 9.58
CA SER A 70 -3.19 -1.23 8.14
C SER A 70 -4.66 -1.09 7.75
N ARG A 71 -4.88 -0.58 6.54
CA ARG A 71 -6.20 -0.53 5.94
C ARG A 71 -6.14 -1.17 4.57
N ILE A 72 -7.26 -1.73 4.15
CA ILE A 72 -7.38 -2.34 2.83
C ILE A 72 -7.96 -1.31 1.88
N PHE A 73 -7.27 -1.08 0.77
CA PHE A 73 -7.71 -0.14 -0.25
C PHE A 73 -7.93 -0.87 -1.56
N ASN A 74 -8.91 -0.40 -2.32
CA ASN A 74 -9.21 -0.94 -3.64
C ASN A 74 -8.31 -0.27 -4.68
N GLY A 75 -7.43 -1.05 -5.29
CA GLY A 75 -6.49 -0.54 -6.29
C GLY A 75 -7.16 0.06 -7.52
N ALA A 76 -8.40 -0.32 -7.81
CA ALA A 76 -9.15 0.28 -8.92
C ALA A 76 -9.41 1.77 -8.70
N GLU A 77 -9.34 2.23 -7.45
CA GLU A 77 -9.50 3.64 -7.11
C GLU A 77 -8.21 4.44 -7.21
N PHE A 78 -7.08 3.76 -7.39
CA PHE A 78 -5.79 4.43 -7.51
C PHE A 78 -5.64 5.05 -8.89
N THR A 79 -5.17 6.29 -8.97
CA THR A 79 -4.86 6.92 -10.25
C THR A 79 -3.35 6.91 -10.50
N ARG A 80 -2.56 6.98 -9.45
CA ARG A 80 -1.10 6.99 -9.59
C ARG A 80 -0.45 6.58 -8.28
N LEU A 81 0.71 5.98 -8.39
CA LEU A 81 1.60 5.70 -7.26
C LEU A 81 2.90 6.43 -7.52
N SER A 82 3.45 7.03 -6.49
CA SER A 82 4.68 7.79 -6.63
C SER A 82 5.62 7.49 -5.48
N GLN A 83 6.87 7.21 -5.81
CA GLN A 83 7.92 7.13 -4.81
C GLN A 83 8.23 8.56 -4.40
N LYS A 84 8.26 8.81 -3.14
CA LYS A 84 8.44 10.13 -2.62
C LYS A 84 9.78 10.79 -2.98
#